data_51d97db24d1d8720baddfcb5b935d437
#
_entry.id   51d97db24d1d8720baddfcb5b935d437
#
_cell.length_a   1.000
_cell.length_b   1.000
_cell.length_c   1.000
_cell.angle_alpha   90.00
_cell.angle_beta   90.00
_cell.angle_gamma   90.00
#
_symmetry.space_group_name_H-M   'P 1'
#
loop_
_entity.id
_entity.type
_entity.pdbx_description
1 polymer ?
#
loop_
_entity_poly.entity_id
_entity_poly.type
_entity_poly.pdbx_seq_one_letter_code
_entity_poly.pdbx_strand_id
1 'polypeptide(L)'
;GGFAFDNVSAALAAYRERLPDMLSLLKALSLAELEVEGQFVEQLHAPIFDGMQSQDFTAAELQFFPDYLVALDSDAPGVQADLANALSSGMPVKVLLEVRDLLEEAAPGQGRFSFGMRGSQLASMAMTFGDAFVLQSAASNLLQMRDRLQRGLRHAGPTLFSVYAPADGESTLPGYLAAASAMQSRAFPAFSYDPGRGPDSATRFSLENNPQPDVDWPLEFLTYADQDLQAVTEELAFTFVDFLLADRRHSRHFAVVPRAHWGEGLISARQWLESPPADAATGLPYVLAVDDADLLCRVVVDERMMRAAQRCREAWHRLPELGGIHASRAEALL
;
A
#
# COMPACT_ATOMS: atom_id res chain seq x y z
N GLY A 1 -18.78 17.60 -7.66
CA GLY A 1 -18.34 18.21 -6.40
C GLY A 1 -18.38 17.18 -5.29
N GLY A 2 -17.55 17.37 -4.26
CA GLY A 2 -17.44 16.46 -3.11
C GLY A 2 -17.28 17.22 -1.81
N PHE A 3 -17.31 16.49 -0.71
CA PHE A 3 -17.13 17.00 0.65
C PHE A 3 -15.94 16.29 1.29
N ALA A 4 -15.09 17.02 1.99
CA ALA A 4 -13.94 16.50 2.70
C ALA A 4 -14.17 16.57 4.22
N PHE A 5 -13.78 15.51 4.92
CA PHE A 5 -13.92 15.36 6.36
C PHE A 5 -12.61 14.82 6.95
N ASP A 6 -12.34 15.15 8.19
CA ASP A 6 -11.28 14.61 9.02
C ASP A 6 -11.79 13.53 10.01
N ASN A 7 -13.09 13.21 9.96
CA ASN A 7 -13.75 12.30 10.88
C ASN A 7 -14.77 11.42 10.15
N VAL A 8 -14.62 10.11 10.28
CA VAL A 8 -15.48 9.10 9.63
C VAL A 8 -16.96 9.26 10.05
N SER A 9 -17.20 9.40 11.34
CA SER A 9 -18.59 9.50 11.86
C SER A 9 -19.31 10.71 11.30
N ALA A 10 -18.61 11.85 11.14
CA ALA A 10 -19.17 13.05 10.54
C ALA A 10 -19.48 12.86 9.05
N ALA A 11 -18.60 12.19 8.31
CA ALA A 11 -18.83 11.87 6.88
C ALA A 11 -20.03 10.95 6.69
N LEU A 12 -20.13 9.89 7.48
CA LEU A 12 -21.24 8.94 7.44
C LEU A 12 -22.57 9.60 7.85
N ALA A 13 -22.56 10.47 8.85
CA ALA A 13 -23.75 11.22 9.26
C ALA A 13 -24.21 12.17 8.15
N ALA A 14 -23.29 12.94 7.58
CA ALA A 14 -23.59 13.87 6.48
C ALA A 14 -24.12 13.15 5.22
N TYR A 15 -23.59 11.96 4.91
CA TYR A 15 -24.12 11.14 3.81
C TYR A 15 -25.56 10.69 4.09
N ARG A 16 -25.83 10.16 5.30
CA ARG A 16 -27.18 9.69 5.70
C ARG A 16 -28.20 10.82 5.72
N GLU A 17 -27.81 12.01 6.17
CA GLU A 17 -28.68 13.18 6.19
C GLU A 17 -29.13 13.60 4.79
N ARG A 18 -28.22 13.51 3.79
CA ARG A 18 -28.50 13.90 2.41
C ARG A 18 -29.12 12.80 1.54
N LEU A 19 -28.98 11.54 1.97
CA LEU A 19 -29.44 10.40 1.16
C LEU A 19 -30.91 10.51 0.72
N PRO A 20 -31.89 10.91 1.55
CA PRO A 20 -33.27 11.02 1.13
C PRO A 20 -33.48 12.04 -0.02
N ASP A 21 -32.81 13.20 0.07
CA ASP A 21 -32.93 14.25 -0.96
C ASP A 21 -32.29 13.80 -2.28
N MET A 22 -31.14 13.11 -2.22
CA MET A 22 -30.47 12.58 -3.39
C MET A 22 -31.29 11.47 -4.05
N LEU A 23 -31.93 10.59 -3.28
CA LEU A 23 -32.83 9.57 -3.80
C LEU A 23 -34.06 10.18 -4.44
N SER A 24 -34.66 11.20 -3.83
CA SER A 24 -35.76 11.98 -4.40
C SER A 24 -35.40 12.58 -5.75
N LEU A 25 -34.19 13.15 -5.86
CA LEU A 25 -33.72 13.74 -7.12
C LEU A 25 -33.56 12.69 -8.22
N LEU A 26 -32.94 11.53 -7.91
CA LEU A 26 -32.78 10.45 -8.89
C LEU A 26 -34.12 9.90 -9.35
N LYS A 27 -35.05 9.67 -8.42
CA LYS A 27 -36.42 9.25 -8.75
C LYS A 27 -37.08 10.24 -9.70
N ALA A 28 -36.97 11.54 -9.41
CA ALA A 28 -37.55 12.59 -10.27
C ALA A 28 -36.89 12.61 -11.64
N LEU A 29 -35.58 12.39 -11.76
CA LEU A 29 -34.88 12.33 -13.04
C LEU A 29 -35.32 11.11 -13.87
N SER A 30 -35.39 9.93 -13.26
CA SER A 30 -35.84 8.72 -13.95
C SER A 30 -37.31 8.80 -14.38
N LEU A 31 -38.15 9.44 -13.56
CA LEU A 31 -39.53 9.69 -13.91
C LEU A 31 -39.65 10.66 -15.12
N ALA A 32 -38.90 11.75 -15.07
CA ALA A 32 -38.87 12.73 -16.14
C ALA A 32 -38.40 12.13 -17.48
N GLU A 33 -37.39 11.23 -17.42
CA GLU A 33 -36.92 10.51 -18.62
C GLU A 33 -38.01 9.65 -19.23
N LEU A 34 -38.75 8.85 -18.42
CA LEU A 34 -39.88 8.07 -18.90
C LEU A 34 -41.02 8.93 -19.48
N GLU A 35 -41.31 10.11 -18.89
CA GLU A 35 -42.31 11.04 -19.40
C GLU A 35 -41.90 11.66 -20.76
N VAL A 36 -40.63 12.08 -20.89
CA VAL A 36 -40.08 12.64 -22.13
C VAL A 36 -40.11 11.63 -23.27
N GLU A 37 -39.81 10.36 -22.96
CA GLU A 37 -39.86 9.25 -23.92
C GLU A 37 -41.30 8.76 -24.22
N GLY A 38 -42.30 9.27 -23.52
CA GLY A 38 -43.69 8.82 -23.62
C GLY A 38 -43.96 7.40 -23.14
N GLN A 39 -43.08 6.90 -22.29
CA GLN A 39 -43.15 5.53 -21.74
C GLN A 39 -43.75 5.49 -20.34
N PHE A 40 -43.99 6.62 -19.69
CA PHE A 40 -44.54 6.66 -18.35
C PHE A 40 -46.00 6.17 -18.31
N VAL A 41 -46.27 5.18 -17.47
CA VAL A 41 -47.61 4.65 -17.14
C VAL A 41 -47.79 4.73 -15.65
N GLU A 42 -48.64 5.65 -15.16
CA GLU A 42 -48.80 5.95 -13.74
C GLU A 42 -49.11 4.70 -12.90
N GLN A 43 -50.06 3.89 -13.35
CA GLN A 43 -50.51 2.66 -12.63
C GLN A 43 -49.38 1.60 -12.47
N LEU A 44 -48.41 1.58 -13.36
CA LEU A 44 -47.30 0.65 -13.37
C LEU A 44 -46.09 1.23 -12.64
N HIS A 45 -45.73 2.48 -12.95
CA HIS A 45 -44.46 3.05 -12.52
C HIS A 45 -44.54 3.73 -11.15
N ALA A 46 -45.68 4.34 -10.76
CA ALA A 46 -45.79 5.01 -9.46
C ALA A 46 -45.48 4.07 -8.26
N PRO A 47 -46.02 2.83 -8.18
CA PRO A 47 -45.69 1.92 -7.08
C PRO A 47 -44.21 1.51 -7.05
N ILE A 48 -43.56 1.42 -8.23
CA ILE A 48 -42.12 1.10 -8.33
C ILE A 48 -41.30 2.25 -7.76
N PHE A 49 -41.56 3.48 -8.18
CA PHE A 49 -40.84 4.66 -7.68
C PHE A 49 -41.08 4.94 -6.20
N ASP A 50 -42.28 4.69 -5.68
CA ASP A 50 -42.57 4.82 -4.25
C ASP A 50 -41.76 3.80 -3.41
N GLY A 51 -41.58 2.59 -3.91
CA GLY A 51 -40.81 1.54 -3.23
C GLY A 51 -39.30 1.62 -3.41
N MET A 52 -38.79 2.43 -4.35
CA MET A 52 -37.36 2.50 -4.66
C MET A 52 -36.51 2.97 -3.48
N GLN A 53 -35.38 2.27 -3.27
CA GLN A 53 -34.37 2.57 -2.26
C GLN A 53 -32.99 2.71 -2.92
N SER A 54 -31.96 3.03 -2.14
CA SER A 54 -30.60 3.23 -2.64
C SER A 54 -30.00 2.03 -3.38
N GLN A 55 -30.40 0.83 -3.01
CA GLN A 55 -29.95 -0.43 -3.64
C GLN A 55 -30.54 -0.68 -5.02
N ASP A 56 -31.60 0.02 -5.39
CA ASP A 56 -32.29 -0.14 -6.67
C ASP A 56 -31.66 0.72 -7.77
N PHE A 57 -30.73 1.61 -7.41
CA PHE A 57 -30.00 2.45 -8.35
C PHE A 57 -28.72 1.78 -8.82
N THR A 58 -28.42 1.97 -10.10
CA THR A 58 -27.19 1.48 -10.71
C THR A 58 -25.96 2.27 -10.20
N ALA A 59 -24.76 1.68 -10.34
CA ALA A 59 -23.53 2.38 -10.03
C ALA A 59 -23.34 3.66 -10.84
N ALA A 60 -23.89 3.74 -12.07
CA ALA A 60 -23.83 4.93 -12.90
C ALA A 60 -24.71 6.06 -12.34
N GLU A 61 -25.90 5.74 -11.86
CA GLU A 61 -26.81 6.71 -11.24
C GLU A 61 -26.25 7.21 -9.90
N LEU A 62 -25.64 6.33 -9.10
CA LEU A 62 -25.00 6.71 -7.85
C LEU A 62 -23.78 7.63 -8.04
N GLN A 63 -23.18 7.69 -9.25
CA GLN A 63 -22.12 8.66 -9.56
C GLN A 63 -22.61 10.12 -9.62
N PHE A 64 -23.90 10.37 -9.68
CA PHE A 64 -24.45 11.72 -9.53
C PHE A 64 -24.37 12.23 -8.08
N PHE A 65 -24.18 11.35 -7.13
CA PHE A 65 -24.00 11.75 -5.73
C PHE A 65 -22.64 12.40 -5.53
N PRO A 66 -22.52 13.37 -4.61
CA PRO A 66 -21.24 13.96 -4.28
C PRO A 66 -20.34 12.94 -3.58
N ASP A 67 -19.04 13.01 -3.85
CA ASP A 67 -18.04 12.19 -3.14
C ASP A 67 -17.87 12.67 -1.69
N TYR A 68 -17.73 11.72 -0.78
CA TYR A 68 -17.41 11.96 0.63
C TYR A 68 -16.00 11.43 0.90
N LEU A 69 -15.04 12.36 1.01
CA LEU A 69 -13.63 12.04 1.28
C LEU A 69 -13.33 12.24 2.75
N VAL A 70 -12.71 11.26 3.38
CA VAL A 70 -12.19 11.32 4.75
C VAL A 70 -10.69 11.14 4.71
N ALA A 71 -9.94 12.10 5.28
CA ALA A 71 -8.50 11.97 5.47
C ALA A 71 -8.23 11.45 6.89
N LEU A 72 -7.46 10.37 6.98
CA LEU A 72 -7.03 9.74 8.24
C LEU A 72 -5.52 9.63 8.28
N ASP A 73 -4.93 9.87 9.45
CA ASP A 73 -3.52 9.59 9.70
C ASP A 73 -3.37 8.15 10.23
N SER A 74 -2.44 7.38 9.69
CA SER A 74 -2.20 5.97 10.08
C SER A 74 -1.81 5.81 11.54
N ASP A 75 -1.22 6.85 12.14
CA ASP A 75 -0.72 6.85 13.51
C ASP A 75 -1.73 7.42 14.52
N ALA A 76 -2.85 7.95 14.03
CA ALA A 76 -3.90 8.50 14.89
C ALA A 76 -4.50 7.42 15.82
N PRO A 77 -4.74 7.75 17.09
CA PRO A 77 -5.43 6.86 18.02
C PRO A 77 -6.82 6.49 17.49
N GLY A 78 -7.12 5.17 17.42
CA GLY A 78 -8.44 4.70 16.98
C GLY A 78 -8.63 4.58 15.48
N VAL A 79 -7.62 4.90 14.64
CA VAL A 79 -7.70 4.82 13.17
C VAL A 79 -8.21 3.48 12.65
N GLN A 80 -7.88 2.38 13.31
CA GLN A 80 -8.35 1.04 12.94
C GLN A 80 -9.87 0.91 13.08
N ALA A 81 -10.43 1.45 14.16
CA ALA A 81 -11.88 1.43 14.39
C ALA A 81 -12.61 2.36 13.42
N ASP A 82 -12.05 3.53 13.15
CA ASP A 82 -12.59 4.48 12.18
C ASP A 82 -12.59 3.88 10.76
N LEU A 83 -11.48 3.26 10.36
CA LEU A 83 -11.36 2.58 9.07
C LEU A 83 -12.36 1.42 8.96
N ALA A 84 -12.45 0.57 9.98
CA ALA A 84 -13.41 -0.53 10.00
C ALA A 84 -14.86 -0.01 9.90
N ASN A 85 -15.19 1.07 10.61
CA ASN A 85 -16.51 1.69 10.53
C ASN A 85 -16.81 2.24 9.14
N ALA A 86 -15.86 2.93 8.50
CA ALA A 86 -16.02 3.43 7.13
C ALA A 86 -16.24 2.28 6.13
N LEU A 87 -15.38 1.25 6.16
CA LEU A 87 -15.39 0.15 5.19
C LEU A 87 -16.57 -0.80 5.37
N SER A 88 -17.06 -0.99 6.60
CA SER A 88 -18.25 -1.82 6.87
C SER A 88 -19.59 -1.09 6.66
N SER A 89 -19.55 0.22 6.40
CA SER A 89 -20.76 1.02 6.27
C SER A 89 -21.60 0.70 5.02
N GLY A 90 -20.98 0.11 4.00
CA GLY A 90 -21.58 -0.08 2.67
C GLY A 90 -21.81 1.23 1.89
N MET A 91 -21.42 2.39 2.45
CA MET A 91 -21.61 3.70 1.82
C MET A 91 -20.43 4.06 0.92
N PRO A 92 -20.60 4.86 -0.14
CA PRO A 92 -19.56 5.24 -1.08
C PRO A 92 -18.59 6.31 -0.50
N VAL A 93 -18.13 6.08 0.73
CA VAL A 93 -17.16 6.95 1.39
C VAL A 93 -15.74 6.60 0.92
N LYS A 94 -14.97 7.62 0.55
CA LYS A 94 -13.57 7.51 0.12
C LYS A 94 -12.66 7.86 1.28
N VAL A 95 -11.86 6.91 1.73
CA VAL A 95 -10.90 7.13 2.82
C VAL A 95 -9.51 7.29 2.22
N LEU A 96 -8.86 8.42 2.50
CA LEU A 96 -7.44 8.63 2.28
C LEU A 96 -6.72 8.36 3.59
N LEU A 97 -5.98 7.27 3.67
CA LEU A 97 -5.11 6.93 4.79
C LEU A 97 -3.70 7.42 4.47
N GLU A 98 -3.28 8.47 5.17
CA GLU A 98 -1.93 9.00 5.06
C GLU A 98 -0.98 8.19 5.95
N VAL A 99 0.03 7.58 5.34
CA VAL A 99 1.10 6.87 6.04
C VAL A 99 2.36 7.73 5.92
N ARG A 100 2.88 8.22 7.04
CA ARG A 100 4.01 9.15 7.03
C ARG A 100 5.31 8.51 7.51
N ASP A 101 5.22 7.55 8.41
CA ASP A 101 6.37 6.84 8.96
C ASP A 101 6.21 5.32 8.84
N LEU A 102 7.21 4.68 8.23
CA LEU A 102 7.30 3.23 8.10
C LEU A 102 8.36 2.62 9.04
N LEU A 103 9.17 3.45 9.65
CA LEU A 103 10.36 3.04 10.37
C LEU A 103 10.34 3.45 11.84
N GLU A 104 9.22 3.96 12.34
CA GLU A 104 9.04 4.24 13.75
C GLU A 104 9.14 2.94 14.57
N GLU A 105 9.97 2.98 15.59
CA GLU A 105 10.07 1.86 16.54
C GLU A 105 8.85 1.87 17.47
N ALA A 106 8.22 0.71 17.64
CA ALA A 106 7.15 0.56 18.62
C ALA A 106 7.63 0.95 20.02
N ALA A 107 6.89 1.82 20.69
CA ALA A 107 7.20 2.21 22.06
C ALA A 107 7.17 0.99 22.99
N PRO A 108 8.00 0.96 24.05
CA PRO A 108 8.00 -0.12 25.04
C PRO A 108 6.59 -0.36 25.59
N GLY A 109 6.10 -1.59 25.49
CA GLY A 109 4.76 -1.97 25.95
C GLY A 109 3.66 -1.96 24.88
N GLN A 110 3.93 -1.49 23.68
CA GLN A 110 2.96 -1.50 22.56
C GLN A 110 3.01 -2.80 21.72
N GLY A 111 3.64 -3.84 22.20
CA GLY A 111 3.72 -5.14 21.53
C GLY A 111 4.95 -5.29 20.64
N ARG A 112 5.01 -6.41 19.88
CA ARG A 112 6.14 -6.77 19.02
C ARG A 112 5.99 -6.28 17.58
N PHE A 113 5.36 -5.15 17.36
CA PHE A 113 5.33 -4.59 16.02
C PHE A 113 6.72 -4.09 15.66
N SER A 114 7.29 -4.68 14.64
CA SER A 114 8.52 -4.21 14.03
C SER A 114 8.16 -3.23 12.94
N PHE A 115 8.83 -2.11 12.94
CA PHE A 115 8.85 -1.08 11.92
C PHE A 115 7.64 -1.06 10.97
N GLY A 116 6.89 0.00 10.92
CA GLY A 116 5.97 0.35 9.85
C GLY A 116 4.89 -0.65 9.42
N MET A 117 4.90 -1.85 9.97
CA MET A 117 3.93 -2.90 9.63
C MET A 117 2.48 -2.47 9.84
N ARG A 118 2.24 -1.48 10.71
CA ARG A 118 0.89 -1.01 11.04
C ARG A 118 0.21 -0.38 9.81
N GLY A 119 0.87 0.55 9.12
CA GLY A 119 0.28 1.23 7.96
C GLY A 119 -0.01 0.27 6.79
N SER A 120 0.93 -0.62 6.46
CA SER A 120 0.74 -1.62 5.40
C SER A 120 -0.29 -2.70 5.77
N GLN A 121 -0.42 -3.05 7.06
CA GLN A 121 -1.42 -4.02 7.53
C GLN A 121 -2.84 -3.47 7.44
N LEU A 122 -3.06 -2.17 7.63
CA LEU A 122 -4.40 -1.57 7.54
C LEU A 122 -5.02 -1.75 6.15
N ALA A 123 -4.24 -1.55 5.09
CA ALA A 123 -4.73 -1.76 3.74
C ALA A 123 -4.97 -3.25 3.43
N SER A 124 -4.09 -4.15 3.89
CA SER A 124 -4.30 -5.60 3.74
C SER A 124 -5.54 -6.09 4.50
N MET A 125 -5.77 -5.55 5.70
CA MET A 125 -7.00 -5.83 6.48
C MET A 125 -8.24 -5.34 5.74
N ALA A 126 -8.17 -4.19 5.07
CA ALA A 126 -9.29 -3.61 4.34
C ALA A 126 -9.82 -4.52 3.22
N MET A 127 -8.97 -5.34 2.60
CA MET A 127 -9.38 -6.32 1.57
C MET A 127 -10.39 -7.35 2.11
N THR A 128 -10.40 -7.61 3.42
CA THR A 128 -11.31 -8.59 4.04
C THR A 128 -12.77 -8.12 4.09
N PHE A 129 -13.03 -6.83 3.87
CA PHE A 129 -14.40 -6.30 3.78
C PHE A 129 -15.11 -6.62 2.46
N GLY A 130 -14.44 -7.30 1.52
CA GLY A 130 -15.05 -7.90 0.34
C GLY A 130 -15.54 -6.91 -0.73
N ASP A 131 -16.36 -5.95 -0.35
CA ASP A 131 -16.94 -4.95 -1.26
C ASP A 131 -16.17 -3.61 -1.25
N ALA A 132 -15.13 -3.49 -0.42
CA ALA A 132 -14.30 -2.31 -0.38
C ALA A 132 -13.26 -2.32 -1.51
N PHE A 133 -13.17 -1.21 -2.24
CA PHE A 133 -12.03 -0.99 -3.14
C PHE A 133 -10.83 -0.56 -2.31
N VAL A 134 -9.68 -1.22 -2.52
CA VAL A 134 -8.44 -0.90 -1.80
C VAL A 134 -7.32 -0.61 -2.78
N LEU A 135 -6.62 0.49 -2.55
CA LEU A 135 -5.40 0.84 -3.27
C LEU A 135 -4.34 1.28 -2.27
N GLN A 136 -3.21 0.61 -2.29
CA GLN A 136 -2.01 1.02 -1.54
C GLN A 136 -0.92 1.42 -2.52
N SER A 137 -0.26 2.54 -2.27
CA SER A 137 0.87 2.99 -3.09
C SER A 137 1.74 4.01 -2.36
N ALA A 138 3.00 4.11 -2.74
CA ALA A 138 3.82 5.25 -2.39
C ALA A 138 3.44 6.47 -3.24
N ALA A 139 3.60 7.68 -2.69
CA ALA A 139 3.26 8.93 -3.37
C ALA A 139 4.00 9.09 -4.72
N SER A 140 5.23 8.58 -4.82
CA SER A 140 6.03 8.57 -6.04
C SER A 140 5.41 7.76 -7.20
N ASN A 141 4.51 6.82 -6.91
CA ASN A 141 3.93 5.89 -7.90
C ASN A 141 2.47 6.23 -8.28
N LEU A 142 1.88 7.26 -7.71
CA LEU A 142 0.46 7.58 -7.92
C LEU A 142 0.12 7.88 -9.38
N LEU A 143 1.07 8.45 -10.14
CA LEU A 143 0.86 8.74 -11.56
C LEU A 143 0.69 7.46 -12.38
N GLN A 144 1.51 6.44 -12.13
CA GLN A 144 1.41 5.13 -12.77
C GLN A 144 0.11 4.40 -12.38
N MET A 145 -0.42 4.69 -11.19
CA MET A 145 -1.67 4.09 -10.70
C MET A 145 -2.92 4.92 -11.02
N ARG A 146 -2.82 5.93 -11.90
CA ARG A 146 -3.91 6.86 -12.22
C ARG A 146 -5.23 6.17 -12.58
N ASP A 147 -5.18 5.14 -13.41
CA ASP A 147 -6.41 4.44 -13.85
C ASP A 147 -7.07 3.68 -12.69
N ARG A 148 -6.28 3.14 -11.77
CA ARG A 148 -6.77 2.47 -10.57
C ARG A 148 -7.33 3.47 -9.57
N LEU A 149 -6.69 4.63 -9.40
CA LEU A 149 -7.23 5.74 -8.60
C LEU A 149 -8.59 6.17 -9.13
N GLN A 150 -8.72 6.34 -10.44
CA GLN A 150 -10.01 6.71 -11.05
C GLN A 150 -11.09 5.65 -10.85
N ARG A 151 -10.74 4.36 -10.91
CA ARG A 151 -11.70 3.28 -10.60
C ARG A 151 -12.15 3.33 -9.14
N GLY A 152 -11.22 3.50 -8.19
CA GLY A 152 -11.54 3.63 -6.78
C GLY A 152 -12.44 4.84 -6.50
N LEU A 153 -12.20 5.98 -7.16
CA LEU A 153 -13.07 7.16 -7.03
C LEU A 153 -14.48 6.91 -7.58
N ARG A 154 -14.62 6.10 -8.65
CA ARG A 154 -15.91 5.74 -9.25
C ARG A 154 -16.58 4.54 -8.59
N HIS A 155 -15.89 3.87 -7.67
CA HIS A 155 -16.47 2.72 -6.99
C HIS A 155 -17.70 3.13 -6.18
N ALA A 156 -18.83 2.43 -6.35
CA ALA A 156 -20.09 2.75 -5.68
C ALA A 156 -20.14 2.38 -4.20
N GLY A 157 -19.15 1.63 -3.72
CA GLY A 157 -18.97 1.23 -2.32
C GLY A 157 -17.86 2.01 -1.61
N PRO A 158 -17.53 1.56 -0.38
CA PRO A 158 -16.45 2.15 0.40
C PRO A 158 -15.10 1.94 -0.30
N THR A 159 -14.22 2.92 -0.19
CA THR A 159 -12.91 2.92 -0.85
C THR A 159 -11.83 3.33 0.12
N LEU A 160 -10.71 2.61 0.10
CA LEU A 160 -9.49 2.97 0.81
C LEU A 160 -8.36 3.29 -0.17
N PHE A 161 -7.80 4.48 -0.04
CA PHE A 161 -6.53 4.87 -0.63
C PHE A 161 -5.49 4.99 0.49
N SER A 162 -4.59 4.02 0.61
CA SER A 162 -3.48 4.05 1.57
C SER A 162 -2.23 4.56 0.86
N VAL A 163 -1.74 5.73 1.26
CA VAL A 163 -0.66 6.41 0.56
C VAL A 163 0.49 6.71 1.50
N TYR A 164 1.67 6.17 1.18
CA TYR A 164 2.90 6.53 1.87
C TYR A 164 3.50 7.80 1.29
N ALA A 165 3.57 8.82 2.12
CA ALA A 165 4.23 10.09 1.84
C ALA A 165 5.13 10.42 3.05
N PRO A 166 6.45 10.18 2.96
CA PRO A 166 7.35 10.34 4.10
C PRO A 166 7.37 11.78 4.61
N ALA A 167 7.48 11.92 5.94
CA ALA A 167 7.71 13.21 6.56
C ALA A 167 9.11 13.76 6.19
N ASP A 168 9.23 15.07 6.13
CA ASP A 168 10.50 15.72 5.84
C ASP A 168 11.49 15.56 7.02
N GLY A 169 12.76 15.33 6.69
CA GLY A 169 13.89 15.43 7.63
C GLY A 169 14.35 14.14 8.30
N GLU A 170 13.62 13.06 8.22
CA GLU A 170 14.03 11.76 8.80
C GLU A 170 14.94 10.96 7.85
N SER A 171 14.62 10.96 6.58
CA SER A 171 15.43 10.30 5.55
C SER A 171 16.59 11.18 5.08
N THR A 172 17.70 10.56 4.66
CA THR A 172 18.77 11.20 3.91
C THR A 172 18.37 11.47 2.45
N LEU A 173 17.32 10.78 1.96
CA LEU A 173 16.80 10.91 0.60
C LEU A 173 15.75 12.02 0.54
N PRO A 174 15.63 12.74 -0.59
CA PRO A 174 14.46 13.56 -0.87
C PRO A 174 13.16 12.77 -0.78
N GLY A 175 12.06 13.37 -0.34
CA GLY A 175 10.78 12.70 -0.08
C GLY A 175 10.29 11.83 -1.24
N TYR A 176 10.44 12.28 -2.49
CA TYR A 176 10.08 11.47 -3.66
C TYR A 176 10.90 10.17 -3.77
N LEU A 177 12.22 10.25 -3.55
CA LEU A 177 13.11 9.07 -3.59
C LEU A 177 12.90 8.17 -2.38
N ALA A 178 12.64 8.73 -1.20
CA ALA A 178 12.27 7.95 -0.01
C ALA A 178 10.95 7.19 -0.23
N ALA A 179 9.96 7.80 -0.87
CA ALA A 179 8.72 7.13 -1.24
C ALA A 179 8.94 6.01 -2.27
N ALA A 180 9.80 6.23 -3.28
CA ALA A 180 10.15 5.21 -4.27
C ALA A 180 10.92 4.04 -3.64
N SER A 181 11.89 4.33 -2.77
CA SER A 181 12.70 3.32 -2.10
C SER A 181 11.88 2.44 -1.15
N ALA A 182 10.84 2.98 -0.51
CA ALA A 182 9.90 2.18 0.30
C ALA A 182 9.16 1.13 -0.53
N MET A 183 8.81 1.44 -1.76
CA MET A 183 8.16 0.49 -2.67
C MET A 183 9.15 -0.55 -3.20
N GLN A 184 10.35 -0.12 -3.64
CA GLN A 184 11.40 -1.02 -4.11
C GLN A 184 11.84 -2.00 -3.04
N SER A 185 12.01 -1.54 -1.81
CA SER A 185 12.42 -2.37 -0.67
C SER A 185 11.30 -3.24 -0.08
N ARG A 186 10.11 -3.29 -0.69
CA ARG A 186 8.93 -3.99 -0.17
C ARG A 186 8.44 -3.48 1.19
N ALA A 187 8.98 -2.37 1.70
CA ALA A 187 8.50 -1.75 2.94
C ALA A 187 7.05 -1.27 2.81
N PHE A 188 6.71 -0.75 1.63
CA PHE A 188 5.35 -0.32 1.30
C PHE A 188 5.01 -0.68 -0.15
N PRO A 189 4.72 -1.95 -0.43
CA PRO A 189 4.44 -2.42 -1.78
C PRO A 189 3.13 -1.82 -2.31
N ALA A 190 3.12 -1.53 -3.62
CA ALA A 190 1.91 -1.11 -4.30
C ALA A 190 0.99 -2.29 -4.56
N PHE A 191 -0.30 -2.16 -4.28
CA PHE A 191 -1.31 -3.13 -4.69
C PHE A 191 -2.68 -2.48 -4.85
N SER A 192 -3.56 -3.18 -5.56
CA SER A 192 -4.97 -2.82 -5.61
C SER A 192 -5.85 -4.06 -5.48
N TYR A 193 -6.97 -3.89 -4.79
CA TYR A 193 -8.06 -4.84 -4.73
C TYR A 193 -9.33 -4.15 -5.24
N ASP A 194 -9.87 -4.65 -6.34
CA ASP A 194 -11.03 -4.09 -7.04
C ASP A 194 -12.16 -5.13 -7.05
N PRO A 195 -13.18 -5.02 -6.18
CA PRO A 195 -14.26 -5.98 -6.07
C PRO A 195 -15.09 -6.12 -7.36
N GLY A 196 -15.05 -5.12 -8.24
CA GLY A 196 -15.75 -5.15 -9.53
C GLY A 196 -15.02 -5.91 -10.65
N ARG A 197 -13.78 -6.38 -10.45
CA ARG A 197 -12.98 -7.00 -11.53
C ARG A 197 -13.33 -8.46 -11.81
N GLY A 198 -13.95 -9.16 -10.89
CA GLY A 198 -14.25 -10.59 -11.11
C GLY A 198 -14.84 -11.29 -9.88
N PRO A 199 -15.14 -12.58 -10.01
CA PRO A 199 -15.82 -13.34 -8.95
C PRO A 199 -14.87 -13.79 -7.83
N ASP A 200 -13.58 -13.94 -8.10
CA ASP A 200 -12.60 -14.48 -7.15
C ASP A 200 -11.54 -13.45 -6.75
N SER A 201 -10.87 -13.70 -5.62
CA SER A 201 -9.88 -12.78 -5.06
C SER A 201 -8.69 -12.56 -6.00
N ALA A 202 -8.26 -13.57 -6.74
CA ALA A 202 -7.10 -13.48 -7.63
C ALA A 202 -7.35 -12.53 -8.81
N THR A 203 -8.57 -12.48 -9.34
CA THR A 203 -8.93 -11.54 -10.41
C THR A 203 -9.11 -10.12 -9.89
N ARG A 204 -9.47 -9.95 -8.60
CA ARG A 204 -9.66 -8.66 -7.95
C ARG A 204 -8.36 -8.00 -7.50
N PHE A 205 -7.35 -8.82 -7.21
CA PHE A 205 -6.06 -8.37 -6.66
C PHE A 205 -5.00 -8.16 -7.74
N SER A 206 -4.11 -7.17 -7.56
CA SER A 206 -3.01 -6.91 -8.48
C SER A 206 -1.80 -6.27 -7.79
N LEU A 207 -0.60 -6.79 -8.12
CA LEU A 207 0.72 -6.29 -7.71
C LEU A 207 1.52 -5.65 -8.85
N GLU A 208 0.95 -5.51 -10.05
CA GLU A 208 1.65 -5.15 -11.30
C GLU A 208 2.46 -3.83 -11.25
N ASN A 209 2.12 -2.93 -10.34
CA ASN A 209 2.81 -1.63 -10.23
C ASN A 209 4.04 -1.64 -9.33
N ASN A 210 4.48 -2.82 -8.87
CA ASN A 210 5.75 -2.93 -8.18
C ASN A 210 6.89 -3.22 -9.17
N PRO A 211 8.11 -2.74 -8.94
CA PRO A 211 9.26 -3.16 -9.72
C PRO A 211 9.50 -4.65 -9.51
N GLN A 212 9.66 -5.39 -10.59
CA GLN A 212 9.95 -6.83 -10.60
C GLN A 212 9.11 -7.62 -9.57
N PRO A 213 7.78 -7.71 -9.74
CA PRO A 213 6.88 -8.27 -8.69
C PRO A 213 7.10 -9.75 -8.40
N ASP A 214 7.78 -10.48 -9.30
CA ASP A 214 8.02 -11.92 -9.20
C ASP A 214 9.26 -12.31 -8.39
N VAL A 215 10.02 -11.32 -7.89
CA VAL A 215 11.20 -11.54 -7.04
C VAL A 215 11.02 -10.90 -5.66
N ASP A 216 11.75 -11.40 -4.68
CA ASP A 216 11.74 -10.87 -3.31
C ASP A 216 12.17 -9.41 -3.28
N TRP A 217 13.30 -9.14 -3.92
CA TRP A 217 13.92 -7.82 -4.01
C TRP A 217 14.24 -7.48 -5.45
N PRO A 218 13.96 -6.25 -5.91
CA PRO A 218 14.36 -5.81 -7.24
C PRO A 218 15.88 -5.90 -7.42
N LEU A 219 16.30 -6.38 -8.56
CA LEU A 219 17.69 -6.57 -8.94
C LEU A 219 18.12 -5.50 -9.92
N GLU A 220 19.25 -4.86 -9.63
CA GLU A 220 19.86 -3.83 -10.44
C GLU A 220 21.34 -4.16 -10.69
N PHE A 221 21.87 -3.70 -11.81
CA PHE A 221 23.28 -3.85 -12.12
C PHE A 221 24.02 -2.54 -11.82
N LEU A 222 24.96 -2.58 -10.87
CA LEU A 222 25.86 -1.49 -10.58
C LEU A 222 27.20 -1.72 -11.30
N THR A 223 27.64 -0.76 -12.11
CA THR A 223 28.97 -0.76 -12.69
C THR A 223 29.81 0.31 -12.02
N TYR A 224 30.94 -0.07 -11.48
CA TYR A 224 31.88 0.83 -10.80
C TYR A 224 33.34 0.45 -11.14
N ALA A 225 34.25 1.36 -10.90
CA ALA A 225 35.69 1.10 -11.02
C ALA A 225 36.22 0.51 -9.70
N ASP A 226 36.94 -0.62 -9.81
CA ASP A 226 37.65 -1.21 -8.66
C ASP A 226 38.96 -0.47 -8.35
N GLN A 227 39.80 -1.06 -7.50
CA GLN A 227 41.07 -0.45 -7.06
C GLN A 227 42.09 -0.32 -8.20
N ASP A 228 41.99 -1.21 -9.19
CA ASP A 228 42.86 -1.25 -10.37
C ASP A 228 42.26 -0.45 -11.55
N LEU A 229 41.24 0.36 -11.29
CA LEU A 229 40.41 1.10 -12.26
C LEU A 229 39.80 0.23 -13.35
N GLN A 230 39.57 -1.06 -13.03
CA GLN A 230 38.84 -1.96 -13.89
C GLN A 230 37.34 -1.80 -13.66
N ALA A 231 36.56 -1.81 -14.73
CA ALA A 231 35.11 -1.79 -14.64
C ALA A 231 34.60 -3.12 -14.10
N VAL A 232 33.96 -3.10 -12.96
CA VAL A 232 33.28 -4.26 -12.34
C VAL A 232 31.78 -4.02 -12.40
N THR A 233 31.03 -5.01 -12.86
CA THR A 233 29.56 -4.99 -12.82
C THR A 233 29.10 -6.04 -11.83
N GLU A 234 28.32 -5.59 -10.83
CA GLU A 234 27.76 -6.44 -9.78
C GLU A 234 26.23 -6.35 -9.80
N GLU A 235 25.56 -7.50 -9.66
CA GLU A 235 24.13 -7.55 -9.50
C GLU A 235 23.77 -7.31 -8.02
N LEU A 236 23.03 -6.27 -7.75
CA LEU A 236 22.60 -5.87 -6.41
C LEU A 236 21.10 -6.02 -6.25
N ALA A 237 20.68 -6.47 -5.06
CA ALA A 237 19.30 -6.43 -4.65
C ALA A 237 19.05 -5.19 -3.79
N PHE A 238 18.03 -4.39 -4.11
CA PHE A 238 17.60 -3.31 -3.24
C PHE A 238 16.65 -3.86 -2.16
N THR A 239 17.20 -4.07 -0.97
CA THR A 239 16.50 -4.74 0.14
C THR A 239 15.88 -3.74 1.13
N PHE A 240 15.12 -4.26 2.09
CA PHE A 240 14.63 -3.45 3.20
C PHE A 240 15.76 -2.83 4.04
N VAL A 241 16.94 -3.46 4.06
CA VAL A 241 18.12 -2.93 4.77
C VAL A 241 18.63 -1.66 4.11
N ASP A 242 18.60 -1.60 2.77
CA ASP A 242 18.99 -0.41 2.01
C ASP A 242 18.05 0.77 2.30
N PHE A 243 16.75 0.50 2.44
CA PHE A 243 15.77 1.50 2.85
C PHE A 243 16.01 2.00 4.29
N LEU A 244 16.34 1.08 5.23
CA LEU A 244 16.67 1.44 6.61
C LEU A 244 17.94 2.29 6.71
N LEU A 245 18.94 2.03 5.86
CA LEU A 245 20.21 2.79 5.85
C LEU A 245 19.97 4.28 5.53
N ALA A 246 18.96 4.59 4.72
CA ALA A 246 18.61 5.96 4.39
C ALA A 246 17.91 6.72 5.53
N ASP A 247 17.50 6.06 6.62
CA ASP A 247 16.87 6.70 7.79
C ASP A 247 17.90 6.99 8.89
N ARG A 248 18.05 8.27 9.23
CA ARG A 248 19.04 8.74 10.21
C ARG A 248 18.83 8.17 11.61
N ARG A 249 17.60 7.83 11.99
CA ARG A 249 17.25 7.27 13.31
C ARG A 249 17.88 5.90 13.54
N HIS A 250 18.12 5.16 12.47
CA HIS A 250 18.70 3.82 12.50
C HIS A 250 20.20 3.76 12.27
N SER A 251 20.90 4.89 12.11
CA SER A 251 22.34 4.98 11.83
C SER A 251 23.22 4.16 12.79
N ARG A 252 22.81 4.02 14.05
CA ARG A 252 23.52 3.20 15.07
C ARG A 252 23.63 1.72 14.76
N HIS A 253 22.80 1.21 13.84
CA HIS A 253 22.75 -0.20 13.44
C HIS A 253 23.65 -0.50 12.23
N PHE A 254 24.37 0.51 11.77
CA PHE A 254 25.20 0.45 10.58
C PHE A 254 26.62 0.93 10.88
N ALA A 255 27.62 0.23 10.32
CA ALA A 255 29.00 0.64 10.45
C ALA A 255 29.77 0.47 9.13
N VAL A 256 30.46 1.55 8.71
CA VAL A 256 31.29 1.50 7.50
C VAL A 256 32.50 0.59 7.76
N VAL A 257 32.75 -0.33 6.84
CA VAL A 257 33.91 -1.23 6.89
C VAL A 257 35.09 -0.58 6.17
N PRO A 258 36.23 -0.37 6.86
CA PRO A 258 37.44 0.12 6.19
C PRO A 258 37.84 -0.80 5.04
N ARG A 259 38.25 -0.23 3.92
CA ARG A 259 38.55 -0.99 2.67
C ARG A 259 39.59 -2.10 2.86
N ALA A 260 40.53 -1.92 3.79
CA ALA A 260 41.52 -2.95 4.15
C ALA A 260 40.91 -4.23 4.73
N HIS A 261 39.65 -4.18 5.17
CA HIS A 261 38.93 -5.31 5.74
C HIS A 261 37.82 -5.85 4.80
N TRP A 262 37.83 -5.49 3.54
CA TRP A 262 36.92 -6.02 2.52
C TRP A 262 37.38 -7.41 2.06
N GLY A 263 37.35 -8.40 2.92
CA GLY A 263 37.85 -9.73 2.66
C GLY A 263 36.85 -10.81 3.06
N GLU A 264 37.39 -11.95 3.40
CA GLU A 264 36.64 -13.08 3.91
C GLU A 264 35.86 -12.71 5.16
N GLY A 265 34.61 -13.18 5.26
CA GLY A 265 33.73 -12.94 6.40
C GLY A 265 32.66 -11.86 6.15
N LEU A 266 32.61 -11.20 4.99
CA LEU A 266 31.52 -10.32 4.60
C LEU A 266 30.63 -11.03 3.57
N ILE A 267 29.31 -10.97 3.77
CA ILE A 267 28.31 -11.48 2.82
C ILE A 267 27.30 -10.39 2.51
N SER A 268 26.76 -10.36 1.30
CA SER A 268 25.71 -9.37 0.99
C SER A 268 24.47 -9.61 1.84
N ALA A 269 23.71 -8.54 2.14
CA ALA A 269 22.45 -8.64 2.85
C ALA A 269 21.49 -9.61 2.14
N ARG A 270 21.48 -9.62 0.79
CA ARG A 270 20.71 -10.57 -0.01
C ARG A 270 21.11 -12.02 0.31
N GLN A 271 22.40 -12.36 0.22
CA GLN A 271 22.89 -13.71 0.51
C GLN A 271 22.53 -14.16 1.92
N TRP A 272 22.65 -13.27 2.90
CA TRP A 272 22.23 -13.55 4.27
C TRP A 272 20.73 -13.86 4.37
N LEU A 273 19.87 -13.09 3.68
CA LEU A 273 18.43 -13.29 3.66
C LEU A 273 17.99 -14.57 2.94
N GLU A 274 18.74 -15.01 1.95
CA GLU A 274 18.50 -16.24 1.18
C GLU A 274 19.01 -17.51 1.90
N SER A 275 19.91 -17.34 2.90
CA SER A 275 20.48 -18.47 3.64
C SER A 275 19.47 -19.11 4.59
N PRO A 276 19.43 -20.47 4.70
CA PRO A 276 18.58 -21.14 5.66
C PRO A 276 18.95 -20.75 7.12
N PRO A 277 17.97 -20.68 8.04
CA PRO A 277 18.22 -20.32 9.45
C PRO A 277 19.20 -21.23 10.18
N ALA A 278 19.35 -22.48 9.76
CA ALA A 278 20.26 -23.46 10.35
C ALA A 278 21.73 -23.26 9.95
N ASP A 279 21.94 -22.63 8.79
CA ASP A 279 23.25 -22.29 8.24
C ASP A 279 23.54 -20.80 8.42
N ALA A 280 23.03 -20.19 9.53
CA ALA A 280 23.17 -18.77 9.83
C ALA A 280 24.55 -18.31 9.34
N ALA A 281 24.53 -17.65 8.20
CA ALA A 281 25.67 -17.44 7.33
C ALA A 281 26.90 -17.01 8.15
N THR A 282 27.99 -17.71 7.98
CA THR A 282 29.25 -17.48 8.68
C THR A 282 29.91 -16.15 8.29
N GLY A 283 29.11 -15.12 7.98
CA GLY A 283 29.59 -13.81 7.55
C GLY A 283 28.76 -12.65 8.11
N LEU A 284 29.40 -11.50 8.23
CA LEU A 284 28.74 -10.23 8.58
C LEU A 284 27.98 -9.69 7.36
N PRO A 285 26.66 -9.47 7.46
CA PRO A 285 25.89 -8.92 6.35
C PRO A 285 26.26 -7.47 6.07
N TYR A 286 26.39 -7.12 4.79
CA TYR A 286 26.65 -5.75 4.36
C TYR A 286 25.72 -5.33 3.22
N VAL A 287 25.55 -4.04 3.10
CA VAL A 287 25.01 -3.34 1.93
C VAL A 287 26.06 -2.42 1.33
N LEU A 288 25.89 -2.06 0.05
CA LEU A 288 26.73 -1.06 -0.60
C LEU A 288 26.11 0.33 -0.41
N ALA A 289 26.98 1.30 -0.15
CA ALA A 289 26.61 2.70 -0.06
C ALA A 289 27.68 3.56 -0.76
N VAL A 290 27.33 4.80 -1.02
CA VAL A 290 28.26 5.82 -1.53
C VAL A 290 28.44 6.86 -0.43
N ASP A 291 29.67 7.18 -0.08
CA ASP A 291 29.98 8.18 0.93
C ASP A 291 29.95 9.63 0.38
N ASP A 292 30.19 10.61 1.24
CA ASP A 292 30.18 12.04 0.87
C ASP A 292 31.29 12.41 -0.13
N ALA A 293 32.26 11.52 -0.38
CA ALA A 293 33.34 11.71 -1.37
C ALA A 293 33.05 10.94 -2.69
N ASP A 294 31.80 10.49 -2.91
CA ASP A 294 31.40 9.68 -4.05
C ASP A 294 32.15 8.34 -4.16
N LEU A 295 32.65 7.82 -3.03
CA LEU A 295 33.33 6.53 -2.99
C LEU A 295 32.42 5.42 -2.51
N LEU A 296 32.49 4.29 -3.22
CA LEU A 296 31.74 3.08 -2.83
C LEU A 296 32.28 2.54 -1.52
N CYS A 297 31.40 2.28 -0.57
CA CYS A 297 31.73 1.69 0.72
C CYS A 297 30.81 0.50 1.04
N ARG A 298 31.33 -0.43 1.85
CA ARG A 298 30.56 -1.53 2.45
C ARG A 298 30.14 -1.12 3.84
N VAL A 299 28.87 -1.27 4.13
CA VAL A 299 28.28 -0.91 5.42
C VAL A 299 27.71 -2.17 6.04
N VAL A 300 28.31 -2.65 7.14
CA VAL A 300 27.79 -3.81 7.87
C VAL A 300 26.58 -3.44 8.67
N VAL A 301 25.72 -4.43 8.84
CA VAL A 301 24.38 -4.29 9.40
C VAL A 301 24.23 -5.25 10.58
N ASP A 302 23.58 -4.79 11.64
CA ASP A 302 23.33 -5.65 12.78
C ASP A 302 22.20 -6.67 12.52
N GLU A 303 22.16 -7.71 13.32
CA GLU A 303 21.18 -8.81 13.21
C GLU A 303 19.73 -8.33 13.38
N ARG A 304 19.49 -7.26 14.16
CA ARG A 304 18.16 -6.70 14.38
C ARG A 304 17.55 -6.17 13.09
N MET A 305 18.33 -5.44 12.29
CA MET A 305 17.90 -4.91 10.99
C MET A 305 17.74 -6.03 9.98
N MET A 306 18.61 -7.03 9.99
CA MET A 306 18.47 -8.21 9.13
C MET A 306 17.20 -9.00 9.42
N ARG A 307 16.85 -9.18 10.69
CA ARG A 307 15.57 -9.81 11.08
C ARG A 307 14.35 -8.96 10.69
N ALA A 308 14.49 -7.64 10.70
CA ALA A 308 13.43 -6.76 10.19
C ALA A 308 13.23 -6.95 8.67
N ALA A 309 14.30 -7.09 7.91
CA ALA A 309 14.23 -7.40 6.47
C ALA A 309 13.61 -8.77 6.19
N GLN A 310 13.92 -9.80 7.00
CA GLN A 310 13.24 -11.10 6.90
C GLN A 310 11.73 -10.97 7.05
N ARG A 311 11.26 -10.24 8.07
CA ARG A 311 9.82 -10.01 8.29
C ARG A 311 9.17 -9.21 7.15
N CYS A 312 9.91 -8.25 6.58
CA CYS A 312 9.45 -7.51 5.41
C CYS A 312 9.26 -8.45 4.21
N ARG A 313 10.21 -9.37 3.96
CA ARG A 313 10.11 -10.40 2.92
C ARG A 313 8.94 -11.35 3.17
N GLU A 314 8.74 -11.81 4.39
CA GLU A 314 7.61 -12.66 4.77
C GLU A 314 6.27 -11.94 4.54
N ALA A 315 6.20 -10.64 4.83
CA ALA A 315 5.01 -9.84 4.54
C ALA A 315 4.76 -9.70 3.04
N TRP A 316 5.82 -9.53 2.24
CA TRP A 316 5.74 -9.53 0.79
C TRP A 316 5.19 -10.84 0.23
N HIS A 317 5.70 -12.00 0.68
CA HIS A 317 5.19 -13.32 0.26
C HIS A 317 3.74 -13.56 0.69
N ARG A 318 3.34 -13.06 1.85
CA ARG A 318 1.96 -13.21 2.34
C ARG A 318 0.95 -12.39 1.52
N LEU A 319 1.39 -11.31 0.88
CA LEU A 319 0.48 -10.42 0.16
C LEU A 319 -0.20 -11.09 -1.06
N PRO A 320 0.52 -11.81 -1.96
CA PRO A 320 -0.11 -12.60 -3.02
C PRO A 320 -1.02 -13.72 -2.49
N GLU A 321 -0.67 -14.35 -1.35
CA GLU A 321 -1.52 -15.36 -0.72
C GLU A 321 -2.86 -14.76 -0.26
N LEU A 322 -2.84 -13.59 0.39
CA LEU A 322 -4.04 -12.85 0.77
C LEU A 322 -4.86 -12.43 -0.45
N GLY A 323 -4.20 -12.07 -1.55
CA GLY A 323 -4.83 -11.75 -2.82
C GLY A 323 -5.34 -12.96 -3.59
N GLY A 324 -5.06 -14.20 -3.13
CA GLY A 324 -5.51 -15.43 -3.79
C GLY A 324 -4.72 -15.79 -5.07
N ILE A 325 -3.58 -15.11 -5.36
CA ILE A 325 -2.74 -15.39 -6.54
C ILE A 325 -1.96 -16.69 -6.34
N HIS A 326 -1.44 -16.92 -5.14
CA HIS A 326 -0.71 -18.13 -4.76
C HIS A 326 -1.46 -18.87 -3.66
N ALA A 327 -1.91 -20.08 -3.97
CA ALA A 327 -2.41 -21.00 -2.97
C ALA A 327 -1.26 -21.95 -2.60
N SER A 328 -0.46 -21.61 -1.59
CA SER A 328 0.70 -22.39 -1.13
C SER A 328 0.40 -23.88 -0.90
N ARG A 329 -0.87 -24.22 -0.58
CA ARG A 329 -1.35 -25.59 -0.46
C ARG A 329 -1.61 -26.30 -1.80
N ALA A 330 -2.00 -25.57 -2.85
CA ALA A 330 -2.23 -26.13 -4.17
C ALA A 330 -0.90 -26.38 -4.89
N GLU A 331 0.08 -25.50 -4.71
CA GLU A 331 1.43 -25.65 -5.27
C GLU A 331 2.23 -26.80 -4.61
N ALA A 332 2.00 -27.06 -3.31
CA ALA A 332 2.60 -28.18 -2.59
C ALA A 332 1.99 -29.55 -2.94
N LEU A 333 0.86 -29.59 -3.65
CA LEU A 333 0.16 -30.81 -4.06
C LEU A 333 0.37 -31.15 -5.56
N LEU A 334 0.98 -30.26 -6.31
CA LEU A 334 1.40 -30.45 -7.70
C LEU A 334 2.89 -30.80 -7.78
#